data_2f4934e67176265fb3e637f61edafbfa
#
_entry.id   2f4934e67176265fb3e637f61edafbfa
#
_cell.length_a   1.000
_cell.length_b   1.000
_cell.length_c   1.000
_cell.angle_alpha   90.00
_cell.angle_beta   90.00
_cell.angle_gamma   90.00
#
_symmetry.space_group_name_H-M   'P 1'
#
loop_
_entity.id
_entity.type
_entity.pdbx_description
1 polymer ?
#
loop_
_entity_poly.entity_id
_entity_poly.type
_entity_poly.pdbx_seq_one_letter_code
_entity_poly.pdbx_strand_id
1 'polypeptide(L)'
;ELCEHLYAFYKERSEKLKTLDKKREADPNWYKKNDMLGMMFYIDNFAGNMKGVQGKLDYLEKNNVNYIHLMPFLDTPKGRSDGGYAVADFRKVQENLGSMEDLENLTNACHEKGISVCMDFVMNHTSEDHEWAKKARQGDGEYMSRYFFFDNAVIPSEYEKTVPQVFPTTAPGNFTWLPEIGHYVMTTFYPYQWDLNYKNP
;
A
#
# COMPACT_ATOMS: atom_id res chain seq x y z
N GLU A 1 8.04 -20.02 7.74
CA GLU A 1 8.18 -18.60 8.14
C GLU A 1 6.89 -17.82 7.90
N LEU A 2 6.39 -17.65 6.65
CA LEU A 2 5.12 -16.91 6.40
C LEU A 2 3.93 -17.50 7.18
N CYS A 3 3.75 -18.82 7.16
CA CYS A 3 2.67 -19.49 7.90
C CYS A 3 2.78 -19.29 9.42
N GLU A 4 3.99 -19.23 9.97
CA GLU A 4 4.23 -18.98 11.39
C GLU A 4 3.81 -17.56 11.78
N HIS A 5 4.16 -16.56 10.94
CA HIS A 5 3.71 -15.18 11.14
C HIS A 5 2.19 -15.04 11.04
N LEU A 6 1.58 -15.63 10.01
CA LEU A 6 0.12 -15.62 9.86
C LEU A 6 -0.58 -16.26 11.06
N TYR A 7 -0.04 -17.38 11.59
CA TYR A 7 -0.58 -18.04 12.77
C TYR A 7 -0.42 -17.20 14.05
N ALA A 8 0.72 -16.51 14.22
CA ALA A 8 0.94 -15.59 15.33
C ALA A 8 -0.09 -14.43 15.30
N PHE A 9 -0.24 -13.76 14.16
CA PHE A 9 -1.23 -12.70 13.99
C PHE A 9 -2.68 -13.19 14.18
N TYR A 10 -3.00 -14.41 13.72
CA TYR A 10 -4.32 -14.99 13.98
C TYR A 10 -4.57 -15.22 15.48
N LYS A 11 -3.56 -15.64 16.24
CA LYS A 11 -3.70 -15.79 17.71
C LYS A 11 -3.99 -14.46 18.40
N GLU A 12 -3.30 -13.39 17.98
CA GLU A 12 -3.45 -12.05 18.53
C GLU A 12 -4.76 -11.36 18.10
N ARG A 13 -5.37 -11.84 17.02
CA ARG A 13 -6.62 -11.29 16.50
C ARG A 13 -7.73 -11.37 17.53
N SER A 14 -8.47 -10.28 17.75
CA SER A 14 -9.53 -10.21 18.76
C SER A 14 -10.66 -11.23 18.49
N GLU A 15 -11.30 -11.74 19.53
CA GLU A 15 -12.41 -12.70 19.42
C GLU A 15 -13.60 -12.11 18.63
N LYS A 16 -13.84 -10.81 18.72
CA LYS A 16 -14.85 -10.09 17.93
C LYS A 16 -14.57 -10.22 16.43
N LEU A 17 -13.33 -10.00 16.02
CA LEU A 17 -12.91 -10.13 14.62
C LEU A 17 -12.90 -11.60 14.16
N LYS A 18 -12.47 -12.55 14.99
CA LYS A 18 -12.57 -14.00 14.69
C LYS A 18 -14.01 -14.44 14.50
N THR A 19 -14.94 -13.88 15.27
CA THR A 19 -16.38 -14.16 15.11
C THR A 19 -16.91 -13.60 13.79
N LEU A 20 -16.48 -12.40 13.39
CA LEU A 20 -16.80 -11.81 12.10
C LEU A 20 -16.25 -12.64 10.94
N ASP A 21 -15.00 -13.13 11.06
CA ASP A 21 -14.37 -13.99 10.06
C ASP A 21 -15.20 -15.27 9.84
N LYS A 22 -15.57 -15.99 10.91
CA LYS A 22 -16.42 -17.18 10.84
C LYS A 22 -17.77 -16.90 10.18
N LYS A 23 -18.39 -15.74 10.47
CA LYS A 23 -19.64 -15.32 9.82
C LYS A 23 -19.47 -15.13 8.32
N ARG A 24 -18.35 -14.53 7.89
CA ARG A 24 -18.03 -14.28 6.48
C ARG A 24 -17.64 -15.57 5.75
N GLU A 25 -16.91 -16.46 6.39
CA GLU A 25 -16.58 -17.80 5.85
C GLU A 25 -17.84 -18.64 5.61
N ALA A 26 -18.82 -18.56 6.52
CA ALA A 26 -20.10 -19.24 6.36
C ALA A 26 -20.99 -18.67 5.24
N ASP A 27 -20.72 -17.45 4.79
CA ASP A 27 -21.42 -16.76 3.71
C ASP A 27 -20.41 -16.12 2.73
N PRO A 28 -19.84 -16.90 1.82
CA PRO A 28 -18.77 -16.45 0.92
C PRO A 28 -19.20 -15.33 -0.05
N ASN A 29 -20.48 -15.02 -0.13
CA ASN A 29 -21.04 -13.92 -0.92
C ASN A 29 -21.43 -12.69 -0.07
N TRP A 30 -20.99 -12.60 1.19
CA TRP A 30 -21.34 -11.52 2.11
C TRP A 30 -21.11 -10.11 1.50
N TYR A 31 -20.07 -9.94 0.69
CA TYR A 31 -19.71 -8.67 0.03
C TYR A 31 -20.54 -8.33 -1.22
N LYS A 32 -21.38 -9.27 -1.70
CA LYS A 32 -22.27 -9.08 -2.86
C LYS A 32 -23.71 -8.75 -2.48
N LYS A 33 -23.98 -8.61 -1.19
CA LYS A 33 -25.35 -8.34 -0.70
C LYS A 33 -25.73 -6.89 -0.94
N ASN A 34 -27.03 -6.64 -1.10
CA ASN A 34 -27.59 -5.31 -1.32
C ASN A 34 -27.50 -4.40 -0.08
N ASP A 35 -27.19 -4.94 1.09
CA ASP A 35 -26.96 -4.21 2.34
C ASP A 35 -25.51 -3.76 2.53
N MET A 36 -24.61 -4.08 1.59
CA MET A 36 -23.24 -3.64 1.60
C MET A 36 -23.07 -2.37 0.77
N LEU A 37 -22.79 -1.26 1.45
CA LEU A 37 -22.46 0.01 0.82
C LEU A 37 -21.01 0.41 1.17
N GLY A 38 -20.17 0.46 0.14
CA GLY A 38 -18.76 0.88 0.26
C GLY A 38 -18.56 2.35 -0.09
N MET A 39 -17.62 3.00 0.58
CA MET A 39 -17.14 4.34 0.26
C MET A 39 -15.61 4.35 0.22
N MET A 40 -15.05 4.89 -0.87
CA MET A 40 -13.60 5.06 -1.05
C MET A 40 -13.25 6.54 -0.98
N PHE A 41 -12.20 6.90 -0.24
CA PHE A 41 -11.76 8.30 -0.12
C PHE A 41 -10.31 8.44 0.34
N TYR A 42 -9.72 9.56 -0.01
CA TYR A 42 -8.52 10.07 0.65
C TYR A 42 -8.88 10.70 1.99
N ILE A 43 -8.13 10.38 3.03
CA ILE A 43 -8.39 10.82 4.43
C ILE A 43 -8.39 12.34 4.54
N ASP A 44 -7.41 13.01 3.93
CA ASP A 44 -7.29 14.47 3.94
C ASP A 44 -8.44 15.16 3.22
N ASN A 45 -8.82 14.66 2.04
CA ASN A 45 -9.92 15.22 1.26
C ASN A 45 -11.29 15.06 1.95
N PHE A 46 -11.49 13.92 2.63
CA PHE A 46 -12.76 13.63 3.29
C PHE A 46 -12.90 14.35 4.64
N ALA A 47 -11.83 14.37 5.45
CA ALA A 47 -11.93 14.83 6.84
C ALA A 47 -10.64 15.47 7.41
N GLY A 48 -9.66 15.76 6.58
CA GLY A 48 -8.39 16.37 6.94
C GLY A 48 -7.37 15.40 7.53
N ASN A 49 -7.77 14.51 8.44
CA ASN A 49 -6.92 13.50 9.08
C ASN A 49 -7.75 12.36 9.66
N MET A 50 -7.09 11.35 10.25
CA MET A 50 -7.75 10.16 10.82
C MET A 50 -8.73 10.50 11.95
N LYS A 51 -8.40 11.46 12.81
CA LYS A 51 -9.32 11.93 13.87
C LYS A 51 -10.56 12.60 13.26
N GLY A 52 -10.39 13.34 12.17
CA GLY A 52 -11.50 13.92 11.41
C GLY A 52 -12.42 12.84 10.83
N VAL A 53 -11.86 11.75 10.26
CA VAL A 53 -12.65 10.60 9.78
C VAL A 53 -13.41 9.96 10.94
N GLN A 54 -12.77 9.74 12.09
CA GLN A 54 -13.42 9.22 13.29
C GLN A 54 -14.59 10.10 13.73
N GLY A 55 -14.44 11.43 13.66
CA GLY A 55 -15.53 12.38 13.95
C GLY A 55 -16.69 12.36 12.96
N LYS A 56 -16.52 11.71 11.78
CA LYS A 56 -17.56 11.55 10.75
C LYS A 56 -18.20 10.16 10.72
N LEU A 57 -17.89 9.26 11.64
CA LEU A 57 -18.44 7.89 11.65
C LEU A 57 -19.96 7.88 11.78
N ASP A 58 -20.56 8.79 12.55
CA ASP A 58 -22.03 8.92 12.64
C ASP A 58 -22.68 9.32 11.31
N TYR A 59 -21.98 10.15 10.52
CA TYR A 59 -22.40 10.50 9.17
C TYR A 59 -22.36 9.27 8.25
N LEU A 60 -21.30 8.47 8.30
CA LEU A 60 -21.17 7.25 7.50
C LEU A 60 -22.27 6.24 7.89
N GLU A 61 -22.50 6.02 9.18
CA GLU A 61 -23.51 5.13 9.70
C GLU A 61 -24.92 5.55 9.27
N LYS A 62 -25.28 6.84 9.41
CA LYS A 62 -26.58 7.39 8.95
C LYS A 62 -26.83 7.21 7.46
N ASN A 63 -25.76 7.12 6.65
CA ASN A 63 -25.84 6.87 5.21
C ASN A 63 -25.69 5.37 4.87
N ASN A 64 -25.79 4.49 5.85
CA ASN A 64 -25.64 3.03 5.71
C ASN A 64 -24.30 2.59 5.09
N VAL A 65 -23.24 3.40 5.19
CA VAL A 65 -21.89 3.00 4.78
C VAL A 65 -21.36 2.02 5.82
N ASN A 66 -21.09 0.79 5.40
CA ASN A 66 -20.58 -0.28 6.26
C ASN A 66 -19.26 -0.87 5.79
N TYR A 67 -18.67 -0.27 4.75
CA TYR A 67 -17.33 -0.59 4.25
C TYR A 67 -16.63 0.69 3.79
N ILE A 68 -15.44 0.96 4.30
CA ILE A 68 -14.61 2.07 3.82
C ILE A 68 -13.31 1.55 3.24
N HIS A 69 -12.92 2.09 2.10
CA HIS A 69 -11.62 1.91 1.50
C HIS A 69 -10.82 3.21 1.66
N LEU A 70 -9.79 3.16 2.49
CA LEU A 70 -8.87 4.27 2.69
C LEU A 70 -7.81 4.23 1.59
N MET A 71 -7.77 5.28 0.76
CA MET A 71 -6.70 5.49 -0.22
C MET A 71 -5.35 5.58 0.49
N PRO A 72 -4.21 5.40 -0.23
CA PRO A 72 -2.90 5.26 0.41
C PRO A 72 -2.60 6.37 1.42
N PHE A 73 -2.22 5.98 2.63
CA PHE A 73 -1.96 6.88 3.75
C PHE A 73 -0.64 6.58 4.50
N LEU A 74 0.12 5.57 4.05
CA LEU A 74 1.43 5.26 4.62
C LEU A 74 2.46 6.30 4.21
N ASP A 75 3.58 6.37 4.93
CA ASP A 75 4.59 7.40 4.78
C ASP A 75 5.18 7.46 3.36
N THR A 76 5.24 8.66 2.81
CA THR A 76 5.74 8.94 1.46
C THR A 76 6.57 10.22 1.45
N PRO A 77 7.56 10.36 0.54
CA PRO A 77 8.34 11.59 0.43
C PRO A 77 7.49 12.73 -0.15
N LYS A 78 7.69 13.94 0.40
CA LYS A 78 7.02 15.15 -0.11
C LYS A 78 7.37 15.41 -1.57
N GLY A 79 6.36 15.72 -2.39
CA GLY A 79 6.51 16.07 -3.82
C GLY A 79 6.79 14.88 -4.75
N ARG A 80 6.98 13.66 -4.20
CA ARG A 80 7.19 12.41 -4.95
C ARG A 80 6.37 11.27 -4.35
N SER A 81 5.13 11.56 -3.98
CA SER A 81 4.24 10.60 -3.33
C SER A 81 3.39 9.79 -4.30
N ASP A 82 3.16 10.30 -5.51
CA ASP A 82 2.21 9.70 -6.47
C ASP A 82 0.85 9.38 -5.80
N GLY A 83 0.23 10.37 -5.17
CA GLY A 83 -1.05 10.18 -4.46
C GLY A 83 -0.96 9.23 -3.25
N GLY A 84 0.23 9.03 -2.70
CA GLY A 84 0.47 8.11 -1.57
C GLY A 84 0.97 6.73 -1.99
N TYR A 85 1.08 6.45 -3.30
CA TYR A 85 1.52 5.14 -3.79
C TYR A 85 3.04 4.93 -3.71
N ALA A 86 3.86 5.98 -3.63
CA ALA A 86 5.31 5.85 -3.47
C ALA A 86 5.70 5.68 -1.99
N VAL A 87 5.42 4.52 -1.41
CA VAL A 87 5.60 4.26 0.02
C VAL A 87 7.07 4.18 0.40
N ALA A 88 7.50 5.02 1.34
CA ALA A 88 8.86 5.05 1.89
C ALA A 88 8.97 4.26 3.21
N ASP A 89 7.90 4.17 4.00
CA ASP A 89 7.86 3.37 5.22
C ASP A 89 6.46 2.76 5.41
N PHE A 90 6.39 1.42 5.33
CA PHE A 90 5.13 0.67 5.52
C PHE A 90 4.69 0.56 6.98
N ARG A 91 5.50 1.00 7.94
CA ARG A 91 5.23 0.96 9.38
C ARG A 91 4.82 2.32 9.94
N LYS A 92 4.68 3.32 9.05
CA LYS A 92 4.41 4.70 9.45
C LYS A 92 3.28 5.30 8.62
N VAL A 93 2.40 6.03 9.27
CA VAL A 93 1.37 6.86 8.62
C VAL A 93 1.99 8.19 8.22
N GLN A 94 1.52 8.81 7.14
CA GLN A 94 1.88 10.18 6.78
C GLN A 94 1.57 11.12 7.95
N GLU A 95 2.55 11.93 8.34
CA GLU A 95 2.49 12.77 9.55
C GLU A 95 1.28 13.73 9.58
N ASN A 96 0.90 14.26 8.42
CA ASN A 96 -0.26 15.13 8.29
C ASN A 96 -1.60 14.42 8.44
N LEU A 97 -1.64 13.09 8.28
CA LEU A 97 -2.86 12.28 8.38
C LEU A 97 -3.06 11.69 9.78
N GLY A 98 -1.99 11.56 10.57
CA GLY A 98 -2.04 11.02 11.92
C GLY A 98 -0.88 10.10 12.26
N SER A 99 -1.10 9.21 13.22
CA SER A 99 -0.13 8.22 13.70
C SER A 99 -0.67 6.79 13.52
N MET A 100 0.17 5.78 13.79
CA MET A 100 -0.29 4.38 13.85
C MET A 100 -1.33 4.17 14.97
N GLU A 101 -1.20 4.89 16.08
CA GLU A 101 -2.20 4.89 17.16
C GLU A 101 -3.53 5.51 16.70
N ASP A 102 -3.50 6.59 15.92
CA ASP A 102 -4.71 7.18 15.33
C ASP A 102 -5.40 6.21 14.35
N LEU A 103 -4.61 5.43 13.58
CA LEU A 103 -5.14 4.37 12.72
C LEU A 103 -5.82 3.26 13.52
N GLU A 104 -5.18 2.80 14.61
CA GLU A 104 -5.76 1.80 15.51
C GLU A 104 -7.07 2.29 16.13
N ASN A 105 -7.08 3.52 16.64
CA ASN A 105 -8.28 4.13 17.22
C ASN A 105 -9.40 4.26 16.17
N LEU A 106 -9.10 4.69 14.95
CA LEU A 106 -10.06 4.79 13.86
C LEU A 106 -10.62 3.41 13.50
N THR A 107 -9.78 2.40 13.33
CA THR A 107 -10.23 1.05 12.96
C THR A 107 -11.09 0.42 14.04
N ASN A 108 -10.74 0.61 15.32
CA ASN A 108 -11.56 0.14 16.44
C ASN A 108 -12.92 0.82 16.47
N ALA A 109 -12.98 2.15 16.31
CA ALA A 109 -14.23 2.90 16.27
C ALA A 109 -15.12 2.50 15.07
N CYS A 110 -14.52 2.25 13.89
CA CYS A 110 -15.23 1.71 12.74
C CYS A 110 -15.85 0.33 13.04
N HIS A 111 -15.09 -0.58 13.64
CA HIS A 111 -15.56 -1.92 13.98
C HIS A 111 -16.69 -1.89 15.04
N GLU A 112 -16.67 -0.96 15.98
CA GLU A 112 -17.77 -0.77 16.95
C GLU A 112 -19.08 -0.40 16.26
N LYS A 113 -19.02 0.35 15.17
CA LYS A 113 -20.17 0.73 14.34
C LYS A 113 -20.50 -0.27 13.21
N GLY A 114 -19.80 -1.41 13.16
CA GLY A 114 -20.00 -2.41 12.11
C GLY A 114 -19.46 -2.00 10.73
N ILE A 115 -18.59 -0.97 10.68
CA ILE A 115 -17.93 -0.50 9.46
C ILE A 115 -16.63 -1.27 9.28
N SER A 116 -16.49 -1.97 8.15
CA SER A 116 -15.25 -2.64 7.76
C SER A 116 -14.27 -1.66 7.14
N VAL A 117 -13.00 -1.81 7.47
CA VAL A 117 -11.93 -0.96 6.93
C VAL A 117 -11.05 -1.77 5.98
N CYS A 118 -10.87 -1.27 4.78
CA CYS A 118 -9.89 -1.71 3.81
C CYS A 118 -8.84 -0.61 3.67
N MET A 119 -7.56 -0.97 3.76
CA MET A 119 -6.47 -0.06 3.42
C MET A 119 -5.92 -0.40 2.04
N ASP A 120 -5.56 0.61 1.29
CA ASP A 120 -4.78 0.45 0.07
C ASP A 120 -3.32 0.13 0.46
N PHE A 121 -2.88 -1.10 0.17
CA PHE A 121 -1.55 -1.57 0.53
C PHE A 121 -0.73 -1.85 -0.73
N VAL A 122 0.27 -1.00 -0.99
CA VAL A 122 1.09 -1.06 -2.20
C VAL A 122 2.13 -2.17 -2.08
N MET A 123 1.96 -3.26 -2.82
CA MET A 123 2.89 -4.39 -2.83
C MET A 123 3.74 -4.49 -4.12
N ASN A 124 3.42 -3.71 -5.15
CA ASN A 124 4.12 -3.79 -6.44
C ASN A 124 5.53 -3.19 -6.38
N HIS A 125 5.70 -2.10 -5.65
CA HIS A 125 6.92 -1.30 -5.61
C HIS A 125 7.10 -0.61 -4.27
N THR A 126 8.29 -0.04 -4.05
CA THR A 126 8.53 0.93 -2.98
C THR A 126 8.98 2.27 -3.56
N SER A 127 8.90 3.33 -2.76
CA SER A 127 9.65 4.56 -3.05
C SER A 127 11.16 4.29 -3.08
N GLU A 128 11.90 5.04 -3.89
CA GLU A 128 13.38 5.08 -3.83
C GLU A 128 13.90 5.58 -2.47
N ASP A 129 13.04 6.21 -1.66
CA ASP A 129 13.33 6.65 -0.29
C ASP A 129 13.09 5.57 0.76
N HIS A 130 12.58 4.40 0.39
CA HIS A 130 12.47 3.25 1.27
C HIS A 130 13.85 2.76 1.73
N GLU A 131 13.96 2.26 2.97
CA GLU A 131 15.25 1.82 3.51
C GLU A 131 15.94 0.77 2.63
N TRP A 132 15.18 -0.14 2.01
CA TRP A 132 15.72 -1.15 1.11
C TRP A 132 16.30 -0.54 -0.18
N ALA A 133 15.58 0.41 -0.77
CA ALA A 133 16.03 1.10 -1.97
C ALA A 133 17.29 1.93 -1.70
N LYS A 134 17.36 2.60 -0.54
CA LYS A 134 18.58 3.34 -0.12
C LYS A 134 19.80 2.44 0.04
N LYS A 135 19.64 1.25 0.63
CA LYS A 135 20.74 0.27 0.76
C LYS A 135 21.11 -0.35 -0.58
N ALA A 136 20.11 -0.70 -1.41
CA ALA A 136 20.36 -1.17 -2.78
C ALA A 136 21.15 -0.15 -3.60
N ARG A 137 20.83 1.15 -3.49
CA ARG A 137 21.55 2.25 -4.14
C ARG A 137 23.00 2.41 -3.67
N GLN A 138 23.33 1.87 -2.50
CA GLN A 138 24.71 1.80 -1.99
C GLN A 138 25.49 0.57 -2.49
N GLY A 139 24.87 -0.26 -3.34
CA GLY A 139 25.46 -1.48 -3.88
C GLY A 139 25.36 -2.70 -2.96
N ASP A 140 24.50 -2.66 -1.94
CA ASP A 140 24.27 -3.81 -1.07
C ASP A 140 23.48 -4.90 -1.85
N GLY A 141 24.18 -6.01 -2.15
CA GLY A 141 23.67 -7.09 -3.00
C GLY A 141 22.43 -7.78 -2.43
N GLU A 142 22.28 -7.89 -1.10
CA GLU A 142 21.09 -8.42 -0.48
C GLU A 142 19.86 -7.55 -0.79
N TYR A 143 20.00 -6.22 -0.62
CA TYR A 143 18.91 -5.28 -0.88
C TYR A 143 18.68 -5.07 -2.38
N MET A 144 19.70 -5.15 -3.22
CA MET A 144 19.54 -5.13 -4.68
C MET A 144 18.70 -6.32 -5.15
N SER A 145 18.85 -7.50 -4.57
CA SER A 145 18.09 -8.70 -4.94
C SER A 145 16.57 -8.57 -4.71
N ARG A 146 16.14 -7.62 -3.89
CA ARG A 146 14.72 -7.31 -3.60
C ARG A 146 14.02 -6.54 -4.74
N TYR A 147 14.78 -6.05 -5.72
CA TYR A 147 14.30 -5.30 -6.88
C TYR A 147 14.79 -5.94 -8.17
N PHE A 148 14.24 -5.53 -9.30
CA PHE A 148 14.73 -5.97 -10.61
C PHE A 148 15.83 -5.04 -11.10
N PHE A 149 17.09 -5.43 -10.91
CA PHE A 149 18.28 -4.72 -11.41
C PHE A 149 18.87 -5.38 -12.66
N PHE A 150 19.47 -4.57 -13.54
CA PHE A 150 20.11 -5.03 -14.79
C PHE A 150 21.40 -4.25 -15.03
N ASP A 151 22.48 -4.97 -15.37
CA ASP A 151 23.82 -4.39 -15.56
C ASP A 151 23.92 -3.49 -16.80
N ASN A 152 23.00 -3.63 -17.77
CA ASN A 152 23.01 -2.90 -19.03
C ASN A 152 21.59 -2.81 -19.64
N ALA A 153 21.47 -2.09 -20.75
CA ALA A 153 20.19 -1.83 -21.41
C ALA A 153 19.66 -3.00 -22.27
N VAL A 154 20.37 -4.10 -22.44
CA VAL A 154 19.98 -5.18 -23.39
C VAL A 154 18.64 -5.77 -23.01
N ILE A 155 18.52 -6.31 -21.78
CA ILE A 155 17.28 -6.90 -21.29
C ILE A 155 16.17 -5.83 -21.11
N PRO A 156 16.41 -4.68 -20.47
CA PRO A 156 15.46 -3.58 -20.45
C PRO A 156 14.88 -3.23 -21.82
N SER A 157 15.72 -3.09 -22.85
CA SER A 157 15.28 -2.77 -24.22
C SER A 157 14.38 -3.84 -24.86
N GLU A 158 14.57 -5.12 -24.50
CA GLU A 158 13.66 -6.17 -24.95
C GLU A 158 12.30 -6.11 -24.26
N TYR A 159 12.29 -5.84 -22.95
CA TYR A 159 11.03 -5.67 -22.20
C TYR A 159 10.24 -4.43 -22.67
N GLU A 160 10.91 -3.32 -22.98
CA GLU A 160 10.24 -2.09 -23.47
C GLU A 160 9.46 -2.30 -24.78
N LYS A 161 9.74 -3.37 -25.56
CA LYS A 161 8.97 -3.70 -26.75
C LYS A 161 7.58 -4.28 -26.48
N THR A 162 7.37 -4.85 -25.30
CA THR A 162 6.19 -5.64 -24.96
C THR A 162 5.50 -5.22 -23.68
N VAL A 163 6.22 -4.63 -22.71
CA VAL A 163 5.65 -4.15 -21.46
C VAL A 163 4.98 -2.79 -21.69
N PRO A 164 3.68 -2.65 -21.40
CA PRO A 164 2.99 -1.37 -21.57
C PRO A 164 3.52 -0.34 -20.58
N GLN A 165 3.56 0.92 -21.01
CA GLN A 165 3.92 2.05 -20.15
C GLN A 165 2.67 2.58 -19.47
N VAL A 166 2.73 2.78 -18.16
CA VAL A 166 1.59 3.32 -17.38
C VAL A 166 1.44 4.82 -17.62
N PHE A 167 2.55 5.56 -17.65
CA PHE A 167 2.58 7.01 -17.86
C PHE A 167 3.42 7.40 -19.08
N PRO A 168 2.98 7.08 -20.32
CA PRO A 168 3.81 7.25 -21.51
C PRO A 168 4.20 8.69 -21.82
N THR A 169 3.49 9.68 -21.26
CA THR A 169 3.75 11.11 -21.49
C THR A 169 4.50 11.80 -20.34
N THR A 170 4.25 11.39 -19.10
CA THR A 170 4.80 12.06 -17.90
C THR A 170 5.99 11.32 -17.28
N ALA A 171 6.06 10.01 -17.47
CA ALA A 171 7.15 9.15 -17.01
C ALA A 171 7.34 8.01 -18.01
N PRO A 172 7.87 8.29 -19.23
CA PRO A 172 8.04 7.27 -20.27
C PRO A 172 9.12 6.26 -19.88
N GLY A 173 8.90 5.01 -20.30
CA GLY A 173 9.78 3.88 -20.03
C GLY A 173 9.42 3.15 -18.73
N ASN A 174 9.97 1.92 -18.60
CA ASN A 174 9.77 1.06 -17.44
C ASN A 174 11.08 0.77 -16.69
N PHE A 175 12.17 1.44 -17.06
CA PHE A 175 13.50 1.22 -16.46
C PHE A 175 14.23 2.54 -16.26
N THR A 176 14.81 2.73 -15.09
CA THR A 176 15.56 3.92 -14.71
C THR A 176 17.03 3.56 -14.54
N TRP A 177 17.92 4.34 -15.19
CA TRP A 177 19.36 4.21 -15.02
C TRP A 177 19.81 4.90 -13.74
N LEU A 178 20.59 4.19 -12.92
CA LEU A 178 21.19 4.67 -11.68
C LEU A 178 22.70 4.82 -11.86
N PRO A 179 23.20 6.01 -12.20
CA PRO A 179 24.61 6.21 -12.52
C PRO A 179 25.54 5.95 -11.35
N GLU A 180 25.06 6.12 -10.11
CA GLU A 180 25.83 5.90 -8.89
C GLU A 180 26.25 4.44 -8.66
N ILE A 181 25.51 3.50 -9.19
CA ILE A 181 25.81 2.06 -9.09
C ILE A 181 25.97 1.38 -10.45
N GLY A 182 25.76 2.11 -11.56
CA GLY A 182 25.93 1.60 -12.91
C GLY A 182 24.94 0.51 -13.32
N HIS A 183 23.68 0.60 -12.85
CA HIS A 183 22.63 -0.39 -13.13
C HIS A 183 21.31 0.29 -13.56
N TYR A 184 20.51 -0.44 -14.33
CA TYR A 184 19.09 -0.12 -14.49
C TYR A 184 18.28 -0.78 -13.39
N VAL A 185 17.25 -0.10 -12.89
CA VAL A 185 16.21 -0.67 -12.02
C VAL A 185 14.86 -0.58 -12.73
N MET A 186 14.01 -1.59 -12.57
CA MET A 186 12.65 -1.56 -13.10
C MET A 186 11.79 -0.57 -12.33
N THR A 187 11.07 0.29 -13.07
CA THR A 187 10.23 1.37 -12.54
C THR A 187 8.96 1.50 -13.38
N THR A 188 8.00 0.63 -13.17
CA THR A 188 6.76 0.55 -13.98
C THR A 188 5.93 1.85 -13.95
N PHE A 189 6.02 2.61 -12.86
CA PHE A 189 5.28 3.86 -12.67
C PHE A 189 6.20 5.09 -12.84
N TYR A 190 6.56 5.75 -11.74
CA TYR A 190 7.53 6.84 -11.80
C TYR A 190 8.95 6.34 -11.54
N PRO A 191 9.99 7.07 -12.01
CA PRO A 191 11.39 6.70 -11.77
C PRO A 191 11.79 6.51 -10.30
N TYR A 192 11.03 7.09 -9.38
CA TYR A 192 11.23 6.97 -7.94
C TYR A 192 10.43 5.82 -7.29
N GLN A 193 9.75 4.96 -8.08
CA GLN A 193 8.97 3.80 -7.63
C GLN A 193 9.61 2.54 -8.19
N TRP A 194 10.35 1.80 -7.37
CA TRP A 194 11.15 0.65 -7.78
C TRP A 194 10.39 -0.65 -7.59
N ASP A 195 10.24 -1.41 -8.66
CA ASP A 195 9.46 -2.65 -8.68
C ASP A 195 10.13 -3.76 -7.86
N LEU A 196 9.34 -4.39 -6.98
CA LEU A 196 9.78 -5.45 -6.08
C LEU A 196 9.93 -6.79 -6.81
N ASN A 197 11.03 -7.50 -6.54
CA ASN A 197 11.34 -8.80 -7.10
C ASN A 197 10.79 -9.93 -6.24
N TYR A 198 9.56 -10.35 -6.51
CA TYR A 198 8.91 -11.48 -5.83
C TYR A 198 9.44 -12.87 -6.24
N LYS A 199 10.47 -12.96 -7.08
CA LYS A 199 11.22 -14.21 -7.32
C LYS A 199 12.29 -14.44 -6.24
N ASN A 200 12.64 -13.38 -5.49
CA ASN A 200 13.49 -13.48 -4.33
C ASN A 200 12.62 -13.94 -3.14
N PRO A 201 12.98 -15.06 -2.45
CA PRO A 201 12.22 -15.57 -1.31
C PRO A 201 12.26 -14.67 -0.09
#